data_70113d5b522af3507382169ef757940e
#
_entry.id   70113d5b522af3507382169ef757940e
#
_cell.length_a   1.000
_cell.length_b   1.000
_cell.length_c   1.000
_cell.angle_alpha   90.00
_cell.angle_beta   90.00
_cell.angle_gamma   90.00
#
_symmetry.space_group_name_H-M   'P 1'
#
loop_
_entity.id
_entity.type
_entity.pdbx_description
1 polymer ?
#
loop_
_entity_poly.entity_id
_entity_poly.type
_entity_poly.pdbx_seq_one_letter_code
_entity_poly.pdbx_strand_id
1 'polypeptide(L)'
;MSLHHPTVAIVGATGAVGAELIGCLERRGFPMERLRLLASGRSAGRKLLFHGQGIAVEELNEDSFPGVDIALFSAEIGRAHV
;
A
#
# COMPACT_ATOMS: atom_id res chain seq x y z
N MET A 1 12.00 -25.85 -3.12
CA MET A 1 10.88 -25.05 -2.85
C MET A 1 11.26 -23.57 -2.80
N SER A 2 10.48 -22.78 -3.43
CA SER A 2 10.76 -21.38 -3.48
C SER A 2 10.23 -20.68 -2.24
N LEU A 3 11.05 -19.82 -1.65
CA LEU A 3 10.60 -19.02 -0.51
C LEU A 3 10.26 -17.64 -1.01
N HIS A 4 9.30 -17.61 -1.86
CA HIS A 4 8.90 -16.37 -2.48
C HIS A 4 8.01 -15.55 -1.52
N HIS A 5 8.41 -14.32 -1.28
CA HIS A 5 7.59 -13.41 -0.48
C HIS A 5 6.79 -12.54 -1.41
N PRO A 6 5.55 -12.25 -1.07
CA PRO A 6 4.68 -11.50 -1.97
C PRO A 6 5.04 -10.02 -2.06
N THR A 7 4.68 -9.43 -3.20
CA THR A 7 4.67 -7.99 -3.33
C THR A 7 3.28 -7.53 -2.93
N VAL A 8 3.22 -6.64 -1.96
CA VAL A 8 1.95 -6.17 -1.40
C VAL A 8 1.73 -4.72 -1.81
N ALA A 9 0.53 -4.42 -2.25
CA ALA A 9 0.16 -3.05 -2.57
C ALA A 9 -0.96 -2.59 -1.66
N ILE A 10 -0.88 -1.35 -1.20
CA ILE A 10 -1.96 -0.74 -0.42
C ILE A 10 -2.55 0.36 -1.26
N VAL A 11 -3.82 0.22 -1.61
CA VAL A 11 -4.54 1.21 -2.38
C VAL A 11 -5.25 2.15 -1.43
N GLY A 12 -5.04 3.45 -1.62
CA GLY A 12 -5.55 4.44 -0.69
C GLY A 12 -4.60 4.62 0.47
N ALA A 13 -3.30 4.51 0.20
CA ALA A 13 -2.30 4.44 1.26
C ALA A 13 -2.22 5.69 2.11
N THR A 14 -2.60 6.85 1.57
CA THR A 14 -2.47 8.10 2.30
C THR A 14 -3.66 8.42 3.19
N GLY A 15 -4.72 7.63 3.12
CA GLY A 15 -5.87 7.85 4.00
C GLY A 15 -5.67 7.23 5.37
N ALA A 16 -6.62 7.46 6.25
CA ALA A 16 -6.54 6.96 7.62
C ALA A 16 -6.51 5.44 7.66
N VAL A 17 -7.35 4.80 6.87
CA VAL A 17 -7.37 3.34 6.85
C VAL A 17 -6.09 2.79 6.23
N GLY A 18 -5.56 3.49 5.22
CA GLY A 18 -4.29 3.09 4.63
C GLY A 18 -3.17 3.13 5.65
N ALA A 19 -3.14 4.17 6.46
CA ALA A 19 -2.12 4.30 7.49
C ALA A 19 -2.23 3.15 8.50
N GLU A 20 -3.46 2.76 8.83
CA GLU A 20 -3.68 1.64 9.72
C GLU A 20 -3.15 0.34 9.13
N LEU A 21 -3.39 0.14 7.85
CA LEU A 21 -2.90 -1.06 7.18
C LEU A 21 -1.39 -1.11 7.18
N ILE A 22 -0.76 0.00 6.89
CA ILE A 22 0.70 0.07 6.89
C ILE A 22 1.23 -0.26 8.28
N GLY A 23 0.65 0.35 9.29
CA GLY A 23 1.07 0.10 10.65
C GLY A 23 0.88 -1.35 11.08
N CYS A 24 -0.21 -1.94 10.62
CA CYS A 24 -0.49 -3.33 10.93
C CYS A 24 0.56 -4.27 10.33
N LEU A 25 0.89 -4.04 9.06
CA LEU A 25 1.90 -4.87 8.41
C LEU A 25 3.24 -4.72 9.10
N GLU A 26 3.54 -3.50 9.54
CA GLU A 26 4.78 -3.21 10.21
C GLU A 26 4.88 -3.93 11.55
N ARG A 27 3.82 -3.82 12.33
CA ARG A 27 3.81 -4.43 13.67
C ARG A 27 3.86 -5.94 13.61
N ARG A 28 3.22 -6.52 12.59
CA ARG A 28 3.17 -7.96 12.47
C ARG A 28 4.40 -8.55 11.80
N GLY A 29 5.26 -7.70 11.26
CA GLY A 29 6.42 -8.20 10.56
C GLY A 29 6.03 -9.07 9.38
N PHE A 30 4.96 -8.68 8.69
CA PHE A 30 4.45 -9.49 7.58
C PHE A 30 5.53 -9.69 6.53
N PRO A 31 5.83 -10.93 6.17
CA PRO A 31 6.88 -11.17 5.18
C PRO A 31 6.44 -10.75 3.79
N MET A 32 7.20 -9.87 3.18
CA MET A 32 6.91 -9.42 1.85
C MET A 32 8.20 -9.02 1.16
N GLU A 33 8.23 -9.17 -0.14
CA GLU A 33 9.38 -8.77 -0.89
C GLU A 33 9.38 -7.27 -1.10
N ARG A 34 8.20 -6.70 -1.27
CA ARG A 34 8.10 -5.30 -1.61
C ARG A 34 6.76 -4.76 -1.19
N LEU A 35 6.77 -3.53 -0.72
CA LEU A 35 5.54 -2.83 -0.37
C LEU A 35 5.38 -1.68 -1.35
N ARG A 36 4.23 -1.63 -2.00
CA ARG A 36 3.91 -0.54 -2.90
C ARG A 36 2.74 0.23 -2.33
N LEU A 37 2.84 1.54 -2.37
CA LEU A 37 1.81 2.40 -1.82
C LEU A 37 1.18 3.16 -2.98
N LEU A 38 -0.12 3.02 -3.15
CA LEU A 38 -0.83 3.58 -4.28
C LEU A 38 -1.92 4.54 -3.79
N ALA A 39 -2.04 5.67 -4.46
CA ALA A 39 -3.04 6.66 -4.10
C ALA A 39 -3.33 7.53 -5.30
N SER A 40 -4.22 8.52 -5.14
CA SER A 40 -4.54 9.42 -6.24
C SER A 40 -3.30 10.23 -6.63
N GLY A 41 -3.31 10.78 -7.83
CA GLY A 41 -2.19 11.56 -8.30
C GLY A 41 -1.85 12.73 -7.40
N ARG A 42 -2.84 13.21 -6.66
CA ARG A 42 -2.63 14.31 -5.73
C ARG A 42 -1.65 13.93 -4.62
N SER A 43 -1.63 12.67 -4.25
CA SER A 43 -0.76 12.18 -3.17
C SER A 43 0.52 11.56 -3.69
N ALA A 44 0.66 11.40 -4.99
CA ALA A 44 1.83 10.76 -5.55
C ALA A 44 3.07 11.56 -5.22
N GLY A 45 4.15 10.85 -4.93
CA GLY A 45 5.41 11.51 -4.60
C GLY A 45 5.64 11.69 -3.11
N ARG A 46 4.59 11.60 -2.31
CA ARG A 46 4.77 11.66 -0.87
C ARG A 46 5.50 10.40 -0.42
N LYS A 47 6.17 10.48 0.71
CA LYS A 47 6.84 9.32 1.26
C LYS A 47 6.24 8.99 2.60
N LEU A 48 5.97 7.71 2.79
CA LEU A 48 5.45 7.21 4.06
C LEU A 48 6.47 6.26 4.64
N LEU A 49 6.59 6.26 5.95
CA LEU A 49 7.60 5.44 6.60
C LEU A 49 7.10 4.02 6.81
N PHE A 50 7.97 3.08 6.54
CA PHE A 50 7.72 1.68 6.81
C PHE A 50 9.03 1.08 7.31
N HIS A 51 9.06 0.65 8.56
CA HIS A 51 10.27 0.16 9.21
C HIS A 51 11.42 1.15 9.06
N GLY A 52 11.10 2.42 9.18
CA GLY A 52 12.10 3.47 9.11
C GLY A 52 12.53 3.89 7.73
N GLN A 53 12.00 3.24 6.70
CA GLN A 53 12.35 3.61 5.33
C GLN A 53 11.24 4.40 4.68
N GLY A 54 11.61 5.42 3.91
CA GLY A 54 10.62 6.21 3.20
C GLY A 54 10.25 5.51 1.91
N ILE A 55 8.97 5.17 1.76
CA ILE A 55 8.47 4.54 0.55
C ILE A 55 7.61 5.54 -0.18
N ALA A 56 7.94 5.79 -1.44
CA ALA A 56 7.22 6.78 -2.23
C ALA A 56 5.83 6.26 -2.60
N VAL A 57 4.85 7.14 -2.50
CA VAL A 57 3.49 6.83 -2.93
C VAL A 57 3.42 7.02 -4.44
N GLU A 58 2.88 6.03 -5.13
CA GLU A 58 2.73 6.06 -6.59
C GLU A 58 1.30 6.37 -6.95
N GLU A 59 1.12 6.93 -8.12
CA GLU A 59 -0.22 7.21 -8.58
C GLU A 59 -0.91 5.92 -9.01
N LEU A 60 -2.12 5.72 -8.54
CA LEU A 60 -2.90 4.54 -8.89
C LEU A 60 -3.43 4.66 -10.31
N ASN A 61 -3.17 3.66 -11.12
CA ASN A 61 -3.69 3.60 -12.47
C ASN A 61 -3.78 2.15 -12.92
N GLU A 62 -4.16 1.93 -14.17
CA GLU A 62 -4.37 0.58 -14.67
C GLU A 62 -3.11 -0.25 -14.67
N ASP A 63 -1.98 0.40 -14.72
CA ASP A 63 -0.72 -0.30 -14.79
C ASP A 63 -0.09 -0.54 -13.44
N SER A 64 -0.82 -0.27 -12.37
CA SER A 64 -0.27 -0.36 -11.02
C SER A 64 -0.12 -1.80 -10.53
N PHE A 65 -0.93 -2.70 -11.05
CA PHE A 65 -1.03 -4.04 -10.46
C PHE A 65 -0.17 -5.16 -11.04
N PRO A 66 0.36 -5.06 -12.25
CA PRO A 66 1.26 -6.12 -12.70
C PRO A 66 2.37 -6.33 -11.69
N GLY A 67 2.60 -7.57 -11.31
CA GLY A 67 3.63 -7.90 -10.33
C GLY A 67 3.19 -7.82 -8.89
N VAL A 68 1.97 -7.37 -8.63
CA VAL A 68 1.44 -7.32 -7.28
C VAL A 68 0.76 -8.65 -6.97
N ASP A 69 1.13 -9.23 -5.84
CA ASP A 69 0.55 -10.50 -5.42
C ASP A 69 -0.65 -10.31 -4.52
N ILE A 70 -0.61 -9.31 -3.66
CA ILE A 70 -1.68 -9.03 -2.72
C ILE A 70 -1.99 -7.55 -2.76
N ALA A 71 -3.24 -7.20 -2.95
CA ALA A 71 -3.65 -5.80 -2.92
C ALA A 71 -4.64 -5.60 -1.77
N LEU A 72 -4.33 -4.66 -0.90
CA LEU A 72 -5.20 -4.30 0.21
C LEU A 72 -5.80 -2.93 -0.10
N PHE A 73 -7.12 -2.86 0.00
CA PHE A 73 -7.83 -1.65 -0.35
C PHE A 73 -8.35 -0.95 0.89
N SER A 74 -8.11 0.35 0.95
CA SER A 74 -8.68 1.16 2.01
C SER A 74 -10.19 1.25 1.83
N ALA A 75 -10.90 1.08 2.92
CA ALA A 75 -12.34 1.09 2.86
C ALA A 75 -12.94 2.49 2.84
N GLU A 76 -12.11 3.50 2.92
CA GLU A 76 -12.62 4.86 2.97
C GLU A 76 -13.42 5.25 1.76
N ILE A 77 -13.09 4.66 0.66
CA ILE A 77 -13.70 5.03 -0.59
C ILE A 77 -15.21 4.90 -0.55
N GLY A 78 -15.67 3.85 0.06
CA GLY A 78 -17.07 3.51 -0.07
C GLY A 78 -18.01 4.32 0.77
N ARG A 79 -17.52 5.07 1.72
CA ARG A 79 -18.48 5.71 2.59
C ARG A 79 -18.89 7.11 2.18
N ALA A 80 -18.29 7.61 1.15
CA ALA A 80 -18.53 9.00 0.81
C ALA A 80 -19.94 9.25 0.32
N HIS A 81 -20.58 8.26 -0.19
CA HIS A 81 -21.87 8.48 -0.80
C HIS A 81 -23.00 7.79 -0.10
N VAL A 82 -22.80 7.56 1.07
CA VAL A 82 -23.85 6.92 1.82
C VAL A 82 -24.92 7.92 2.21
#